data_40c011dc62c518d48de2333e41b3d2f4
#
_entry.id   40c011dc62c518d48de2333e41b3d2f4
#
_cell.length_a   1.000
_cell.length_b   1.000
_cell.length_c   1.000
_cell.angle_alpha   90.00
_cell.angle_beta   90.00
_cell.angle_gamma   90.00
#
_symmetry.space_group_name_H-M   'P 1'
#
loop_
_entity.id
_entity.type
_entity.pdbx_description
1 polymer ?
#
loop_
_entity_poly.entity_id
_entity_poly.type
_entity_poly.pdbx_seq_one_letter_code
_entity_poly.pdbx_strand_id
1 'polypeptide(L)'
;IGYMIQQTFQNILNQENIDKEVVTLVTQVVVDPKHPSLKNPTKFVGQRFSKQEAEKRAKRMGWIVKEQDPGEWRRVVPSPDPDFVMHGISIRTLVEAGIIVLAAGGGGIPVFIGEDGKFEGIDAVIDKDLTAAKLGRVIRADEYYIVTDIEQVYLNYGTDNQSPINHMTDVEAKQFQKEGHFQQGSMWPKIRSAIYFLKHYGKKVIITNIDHLQDAIDGKAGTTIVKG
;
A
#
# COMPACT_ATOMS: atom_id res chain seq x y z
N ILE A 1 8.37 -8.02 12.10
CA ILE A 1 7.56 -6.78 12.28
C ILE A 1 6.18 -7.14 12.82
N GLY A 2 5.42 -8.09 12.21
CA GLY A 2 4.06 -8.45 12.66
C GLY A 2 3.97 -8.80 14.15
N TYR A 3 4.87 -9.65 14.63
CA TYR A 3 4.94 -9.99 16.06
C TYR A 3 5.14 -8.75 16.96
N MET A 4 6.03 -7.84 16.59
CA MET A 4 6.28 -6.62 17.39
C MET A 4 5.01 -5.75 17.49
N ILE A 5 4.33 -5.55 16.36
CA ILE A 5 3.09 -4.77 16.34
C ILE A 5 2.00 -5.49 17.16
N GLN A 6 1.84 -6.79 16.97
CA GLN A 6 0.86 -7.59 17.71
C GLN A 6 1.07 -7.48 19.21
N GLN A 7 2.29 -7.71 19.70
CA GLN A 7 2.60 -7.65 21.13
C GLN A 7 2.37 -6.25 21.71
N THR A 8 2.86 -5.20 21.01
CA THR A 8 2.69 -3.82 21.47
C THR A 8 1.22 -3.44 21.52
N PHE A 9 0.45 -3.79 20.48
CA PHE A 9 -0.97 -3.46 20.43
C PHE A 9 -1.77 -4.23 21.49
N GLN A 10 -1.51 -5.54 21.66
CA GLN A 10 -2.17 -6.33 22.72
C GLN A 10 -1.89 -5.76 24.12
N ASN A 11 -0.66 -5.32 24.39
CA ASN A 11 -0.32 -4.69 25.67
C ASN A 11 -1.14 -3.40 25.89
N ILE A 12 -1.31 -2.57 24.87
CA ILE A 12 -2.14 -1.36 24.97
C ILE A 12 -3.59 -1.71 25.22
N LEU A 13 -4.17 -2.67 24.49
CA LEU A 13 -5.55 -3.12 24.70
C LEU A 13 -5.76 -3.60 26.14
N ASN A 14 -4.82 -4.36 26.68
CA ASN A 14 -4.89 -4.86 28.06
C ASN A 14 -4.79 -3.72 29.10
N GLN A 15 -3.92 -2.73 28.87
CA GLN A 15 -3.79 -1.55 29.74
C GLN A 15 -5.06 -0.70 29.76
N GLU A 16 -5.71 -0.56 28.60
CA GLU A 16 -6.96 0.19 28.44
C GLU A 16 -8.21 -0.63 28.80
N ASN A 17 -8.06 -1.87 29.27
CA ASN A 17 -9.15 -2.81 29.56
C ASN A 17 -10.09 -3.04 28.36
N ILE A 18 -9.56 -3.04 27.15
CA ILE A 18 -10.30 -3.33 25.93
C ILE A 18 -10.21 -4.83 25.64
N ASP A 19 -11.34 -5.53 25.75
CA ASP A 19 -11.46 -6.97 25.49
C ASP A 19 -11.45 -7.27 23.99
N LYS A 20 -10.25 -7.25 23.42
CA LYS A 20 -9.98 -7.56 22.01
C LYS A 20 -8.68 -8.35 21.88
N GLU A 21 -8.66 -9.26 20.91
CA GLU A 21 -7.46 -10.00 20.53
C GLU A 21 -6.82 -9.40 19.27
N VAL A 22 -5.49 -9.45 19.21
CA VAL A 22 -4.71 -9.09 18.01
C VAL A 22 -3.98 -10.32 17.49
N VAL A 23 -4.17 -10.65 16.23
CA VAL A 23 -3.46 -11.76 15.59
C VAL A 23 -2.70 -11.32 14.35
N THR A 24 -1.54 -11.90 14.11
CA THR A 24 -0.75 -11.67 12.89
C THR A 24 -0.85 -12.91 11.99
N LEU A 25 -1.24 -12.70 10.74
CA LEU A 25 -1.28 -13.74 9.72
C LEU A 25 -0.17 -13.55 8.70
N VAL A 26 0.63 -14.60 8.50
CA VAL A 26 1.53 -14.68 7.34
C VAL A 26 0.67 -14.70 6.09
N THR A 27 0.84 -13.68 5.24
CA THR A 27 -0.04 -13.45 4.10
C THR A 27 0.72 -13.59 2.79
N GLN A 28 0.35 -14.57 1.99
CA GLN A 28 0.80 -14.71 0.61
C GLN A 28 -0.13 -13.95 -0.33
N VAL A 29 0.43 -13.44 -1.41
CA VAL A 29 -0.33 -12.71 -2.43
C VAL A 29 0.03 -13.26 -3.79
N VAL A 30 -0.96 -13.74 -4.51
CA VAL A 30 -0.78 -14.31 -5.84
C VAL A 30 -0.65 -13.21 -6.87
N VAL A 31 0.30 -13.38 -7.78
CA VAL A 31 0.60 -12.45 -8.87
C VAL A 31 0.74 -13.19 -10.19
N ASP A 32 0.58 -12.50 -11.30
CA ASP A 32 0.87 -13.03 -12.63
C ASP A 32 2.39 -13.15 -12.83
N PRO A 33 2.94 -14.37 -13.04
CA PRO A 33 4.37 -14.58 -13.31
C PRO A 33 4.84 -14.01 -14.65
N LYS A 34 3.92 -13.54 -15.52
CA LYS A 34 4.21 -12.90 -16.78
C LYS A 34 4.05 -11.38 -16.74
N HIS A 35 3.76 -10.81 -15.55
CA HIS A 35 3.56 -9.37 -15.41
C HIS A 35 4.75 -8.56 -15.94
N PRO A 36 4.53 -7.50 -16.74
CA PRO A 36 5.60 -6.73 -17.39
C PRO A 36 6.66 -6.17 -16.45
N SER A 37 6.31 -5.86 -15.19
CA SER A 37 7.25 -5.36 -14.18
C SER A 37 8.37 -6.34 -13.84
N LEU A 38 8.19 -7.64 -14.09
CA LEU A 38 9.22 -8.65 -13.86
C LEU A 38 10.40 -8.49 -14.81
N LYS A 39 10.13 -8.02 -16.04
CA LYS A 39 11.16 -7.72 -17.05
C LYS A 39 11.67 -6.28 -16.93
N ASN A 40 10.82 -5.36 -16.51
CA ASN A 40 11.12 -3.92 -16.42
C ASN A 40 10.82 -3.39 -15.01
N PRO A 41 11.71 -3.63 -14.02
CA PRO A 41 11.48 -3.19 -12.65
C PRO A 41 11.44 -1.66 -12.56
N THR A 42 10.47 -1.16 -11.77
CA THR A 42 10.26 0.28 -11.59
C THR A 42 10.01 0.68 -10.14
N LYS A 43 9.76 -0.29 -9.23
CA LYS A 43 9.48 0.03 -7.84
C LYS A 43 10.78 0.32 -7.09
N PHE A 44 10.93 1.56 -6.65
CA PHE A 44 12.06 1.98 -5.84
C PHE A 44 12.00 1.38 -4.45
N VAL A 45 13.11 0.79 -3.99
CA VAL A 45 13.25 0.19 -2.66
C VAL A 45 14.57 0.57 -2.01
N GLY A 46 14.62 0.48 -0.68
CA GLY A 46 15.83 0.73 0.09
C GLY A 46 16.21 2.21 0.16
N GLN A 47 17.45 2.46 0.56
CA GLN A 47 18.00 3.81 0.73
C GLN A 47 18.44 4.45 -0.60
N ARG A 48 18.64 5.76 -0.55
CA ARG A 48 19.16 6.57 -1.67
C ARG A 48 20.68 6.52 -1.69
N PHE A 49 21.26 6.60 -2.89
CA PHE A 49 22.70 6.56 -3.13
C PHE A 49 23.09 7.63 -4.14
N SER A 50 24.36 8.04 -4.13
CA SER A 50 24.96 8.71 -5.29
C SER A 50 25.03 7.74 -6.49
N LYS A 51 25.13 8.26 -7.70
CA LYS A 51 25.28 7.44 -8.92
C LYS A 51 26.42 6.43 -8.80
N GLN A 52 27.59 6.90 -8.37
CA GLN A 52 28.80 6.08 -8.26
C GLN A 52 28.60 4.91 -7.26
N GLU A 53 28.01 5.16 -6.11
CA GLU A 53 27.75 4.10 -5.12
C GLU A 53 26.68 3.13 -5.59
N ALA A 54 25.61 3.62 -6.25
CA ALA A 54 24.58 2.80 -6.84
C ALA A 54 25.13 1.83 -7.90
N GLU A 55 25.96 2.32 -8.83
CA GLU A 55 26.60 1.52 -9.87
C GLU A 55 27.58 0.47 -9.28
N LYS A 56 28.33 0.85 -8.23
CA LYS A 56 29.20 -0.09 -7.50
C LYS A 56 28.41 -1.24 -6.87
N ARG A 57 27.27 -0.91 -6.24
CA ARG A 57 26.36 -1.91 -5.65
C ARG A 57 25.69 -2.76 -6.72
N ALA A 58 25.26 -2.17 -7.83
CA ALA A 58 24.69 -2.87 -8.97
C ALA A 58 25.64 -3.95 -9.48
N LYS A 59 26.91 -3.60 -9.71
CA LYS A 59 27.94 -4.56 -10.17
C LYS A 59 28.21 -5.68 -9.16
N ARG A 60 28.27 -5.35 -7.85
CA ARG A 60 28.59 -6.32 -6.79
C ARG A 60 27.44 -7.27 -6.48
N MET A 61 26.21 -6.78 -6.52
CA MET A 61 25.02 -7.46 -6.00
C MET A 61 24.00 -7.85 -7.09
N GLY A 62 24.28 -7.55 -8.36
CA GLY A 62 23.35 -7.79 -9.45
C GLY A 62 22.07 -6.93 -9.39
N TRP A 63 22.14 -5.76 -8.74
CA TRP A 63 20.96 -4.91 -8.63
C TRP A 63 20.69 -4.15 -9.92
N ILE A 64 19.41 -3.90 -10.19
CA ILE A 64 18.99 -2.87 -11.13
C ILE A 64 18.79 -1.58 -10.34
N VAL A 65 19.44 -0.51 -10.78
CA VAL A 65 19.37 0.80 -10.14
C VAL A 65 18.87 1.84 -11.15
N LYS A 66 18.09 2.80 -10.66
CA LYS A 66 17.58 3.92 -11.46
C LYS A 66 17.67 5.21 -10.66
N GLU A 67 17.78 6.30 -11.37
CA GLU A 67 17.64 7.64 -10.79
C GLU A 67 16.18 7.90 -10.48
N GLN A 68 15.87 8.28 -9.25
CA GLN A 68 14.53 8.63 -8.81
C GLN A 68 14.32 10.14 -8.84
N ASP A 69 15.24 10.87 -8.26
CA ASP A 69 15.30 12.33 -8.24
C ASP A 69 16.70 12.77 -8.73
N PRO A 70 16.90 13.97 -9.23
CA PRO A 70 18.20 14.42 -9.74
C PRO A 70 19.35 14.15 -8.77
N GLY A 71 20.30 13.30 -9.17
CA GLY A 71 21.45 12.88 -8.36
C GLY A 71 21.16 11.79 -7.32
N GLU A 72 19.91 11.38 -7.13
CA GLU A 72 19.50 10.36 -6.15
C GLU A 72 19.13 9.04 -6.83
N TRP A 73 19.95 8.06 -6.64
CA TRP A 73 19.80 6.72 -7.23
C TRP A 73 19.31 5.71 -6.20
N ARG A 74 18.43 4.82 -6.64
CA ARG A 74 17.91 3.73 -5.79
C ARG A 74 17.85 2.42 -6.54
N ARG A 75 17.83 1.32 -5.79
CA ARG A 75 17.48 0.00 -6.32
C ARG A 75 16.02 0.00 -6.78
N VAL A 76 15.79 -0.61 -7.94
CA VAL A 76 14.43 -0.93 -8.40
C VAL A 76 14.23 -2.44 -8.44
N VAL A 77 13.00 -2.85 -8.13
CA VAL A 77 12.58 -4.25 -8.12
C VAL A 77 11.27 -4.40 -8.89
N PRO A 78 10.95 -5.62 -9.36
CA PRO A 78 9.65 -5.92 -9.91
C PRO A 78 8.53 -5.63 -8.89
N SER A 79 7.41 -5.11 -9.39
CA SER A 79 6.22 -4.88 -8.57
C SER A 79 4.97 -5.25 -9.38
N PRO A 80 4.68 -6.55 -9.50
CA PRO A 80 3.46 -6.99 -10.15
C PRO A 80 2.24 -6.59 -9.33
N ASP A 81 1.13 -6.38 -10.03
CA ASP A 81 -0.15 -6.15 -9.38
C ASP A 81 -0.59 -7.41 -8.62
N PRO A 82 -1.17 -7.27 -7.42
CA PRO A 82 -1.74 -8.41 -6.71
C PRO A 82 -2.98 -8.92 -7.46
N ASP A 83 -3.06 -10.21 -7.76
CA ASP A 83 -4.28 -10.84 -8.29
C ASP A 83 -5.27 -11.10 -7.17
N PHE A 84 -4.86 -11.83 -6.16
CA PHE A 84 -5.65 -12.02 -4.95
C PHE A 84 -4.78 -12.27 -3.71
N VAL A 85 -5.36 -12.00 -2.54
CA VAL A 85 -4.75 -12.23 -1.23
C VAL A 85 -5.17 -13.59 -0.72
N MET A 86 -4.18 -14.43 -0.39
CA MET A 86 -4.42 -15.75 0.18
C MET A 86 -5.02 -15.64 1.58
N HIS A 87 -5.73 -16.70 1.98
CA HIS A 87 -6.37 -16.80 3.29
C HIS A 87 -7.41 -15.70 3.57
N GLY A 88 -7.95 -15.06 2.51
CA GLY A 88 -8.93 -14.00 2.64
C GLY A 88 -10.18 -14.41 3.42
N ILE A 89 -10.64 -15.68 3.28
CA ILE A 89 -11.78 -16.20 4.04
C ILE A 89 -11.42 -16.27 5.53
N SER A 90 -10.26 -16.79 5.89
CA SER A 90 -9.80 -16.87 7.29
C SER A 90 -9.67 -15.47 7.91
N ILE A 91 -9.06 -14.52 7.18
CA ILE A 91 -8.94 -13.12 7.62
C ILE A 91 -10.32 -12.53 7.86
N ARG A 92 -11.24 -12.72 6.94
CA ARG A 92 -12.61 -12.23 7.05
C ARG A 92 -13.33 -12.81 8.25
N THR A 93 -13.25 -14.13 8.48
CA THR A 93 -13.87 -14.80 9.63
C THR A 93 -13.36 -14.25 10.95
N LEU A 94 -12.06 -14.02 11.08
CA LEU A 94 -11.47 -13.41 12.27
C LEU A 94 -11.97 -11.97 12.49
N VAL A 95 -12.02 -11.17 11.43
CA VAL A 95 -12.54 -9.79 11.51
C VAL A 95 -14.03 -9.78 11.90
N GLU A 96 -14.84 -10.66 11.30
CA GLU A 96 -16.26 -10.80 11.63
C GLU A 96 -16.49 -11.28 13.08
N ALA A 97 -15.53 -12.04 13.64
CA ALA A 97 -15.50 -12.41 15.06
C ALA A 97 -15.02 -11.27 15.99
N GLY A 98 -14.70 -10.10 15.44
CA GLY A 98 -14.26 -8.92 16.21
C GLY A 98 -12.78 -8.91 16.57
N ILE A 99 -11.97 -9.81 15.99
CA ILE A 99 -10.53 -9.91 16.19
C ILE A 99 -9.82 -8.86 15.33
N ILE A 100 -8.80 -8.21 15.86
CA ILE A 100 -7.95 -7.29 15.13
C ILE A 100 -6.89 -8.10 14.37
N VAL A 101 -6.88 -8.00 13.05
CA VAL A 101 -6.02 -8.82 12.20
C VAL A 101 -4.91 -7.99 11.56
N LEU A 102 -3.66 -8.36 11.78
CA LEU A 102 -2.51 -7.84 11.09
C LEU A 102 -2.20 -8.76 9.91
N ALA A 103 -2.44 -8.30 8.69
CA ALA A 103 -2.26 -9.08 7.47
C ALA A 103 -1.53 -8.27 6.40
N ALA A 104 -0.92 -8.95 5.44
CA ALA A 104 -0.22 -8.40 4.28
C ALA A 104 1.00 -7.51 4.58
N GLY A 105 1.01 -6.69 5.63
CA GLY A 105 2.15 -5.85 6.01
C GLY A 105 2.66 -4.98 4.86
N GLY A 106 3.89 -5.20 4.40
CA GLY A 106 4.53 -4.45 3.30
C GLY A 106 4.04 -4.80 1.89
N GLY A 107 2.94 -5.56 1.74
CA GLY A 107 2.36 -5.97 0.47
C GLY A 107 2.09 -7.48 0.36
N GLY A 108 2.55 -8.25 1.35
CA GLY A 108 2.44 -9.71 1.37
C GLY A 108 3.63 -10.42 0.71
N ILE A 109 3.67 -11.73 0.83
CA ILE A 109 4.68 -12.60 0.23
C ILE A 109 4.24 -12.92 -1.21
N PRO A 110 4.97 -12.47 -2.24
CA PRO A 110 4.58 -12.71 -3.62
C PRO A 110 4.78 -14.18 -4.00
N VAL A 111 3.73 -14.76 -4.54
CA VAL A 111 3.73 -16.13 -5.07
C VAL A 111 2.98 -16.18 -6.41
N PHE A 112 3.26 -17.18 -7.21
CA PHE A 112 2.46 -17.50 -8.38
C PHE A 112 2.02 -18.97 -8.35
N ILE A 113 1.06 -19.32 -9.18
CA ILE A 113 0.59 -20.71 -9.31
C ILE A 113 1.30 -21.32 -10.51
N GLY A 114 2.13 -22.34 -10.27
CA GLY A 114 2.82 -23.10 -11.30
C GLY A 114 1.87 -23.94 -12.15
N GLU A 115 2.36 -24.51 -13.24
CA GLU A 115 1.57 -25.37 -14.14
C GLU A 115 1.07 -26.64 -13.42
N ASP A 116 1.76 -27.09 -12.38
CA ASP A 116 1.37 -28.23 -11.54
C ASP A 116 0.40 -27.83 -10.41
N GLY A 117 -0.07 -26.58 -10.38
CA GLY A 117 -0.99 -26.05 -9.39
C GLY A 117 -0.37 -25.70 -8.04
N LYS A 118 0.96 -25.81 -7.88
CA LYS A 118 1.65 -25.44 -6.64
C LYS A 118 1.94 -23.96 -6.58
N PHE A 119 2.02 -23.45 -5.37
CA PHE A 119 2.49 -22.08 -5.11
C PHE A 119 4.02 -22.04 -5.11
N GLU A 120 4.56 -21.15 -5.90
CA GLU A 120 5.99 -20.87 -5.97
C GLU A 120 6.27 -19.40 -5.65
N GLY A 121 7.38 -19.14 -4.94
CA GLY A 121 7.81 -17.78 -4.64
C GLY A 121 8.35 -17.09 -5.89
N ILE A 122 8.19 -15.76 -5.95
CA ILE A 122 8.73 -14.93 -7.02
C ILE A 122 9.46 -13.72 -6.44
N ASP A 123 10.62 -13.36 -7.03
CA ASP A 123 11.39 -12.20 -6.57
C ASP A 123 10.72 -10.89 -7.00
N ALA A 124 9.87 -10.36 -6.13
CA ALA A 124 9.11 -9.14 -6.35
C ALA A 124 8.76 -8.46 -5.03
N VAL A 125 8.33 -7.20 -5.09
CA VAL A 125 7.73 -6.48 -3.96
C VAL A 125 6.37 -5.95 -4.38
N ILE A 126 5.32 -6.52 -3.81
CA ILE A 126 3.95 -6.11 -4.12
C ILE A 126 3.67 -4.74 -3.49
N ASP A 127 2.85 -3.94 -4.14
CA ASP A 127 2.41 -2.66 -3.58
C ASP A 127 1.44 -2.87 -2.42
N LYS A 128 1.80 -2.36 -1.24
CA LYS A 128 1.02 -2.54 -0.01
C LYS A 128 -0.36 -1.89 -0.07
N ASP A 129 -0.47 -0.75 -0.76
CA ASP A 129 -1.72 0.01 -0.84
C ASP A 129 -2.72 -0.75 -1.73
N LEU A 130 -2.26 -1.34 -2.86
CA LEU A 130 -3.09 -2.20 -3.70
C LEU A 130 -3.50 -3.50 -3.01
N THR A 131 -2.58 -4.13 -2.27
CA THR A 131 -2.90 -5.33 -1.49
C THR A 131 -3.95 -5.04 -0.43
N ALA A 132 -3.79 -3.93 0.31
CA ALA A 132 -4.76 -3.52 1.33
C ALA A 132 -6.15 -3.25 0.73
N ALA A 133 -6.23 -2.59 -0.42
CA ALA A 133 -7.49 -2.37 -1.11
C ALA A 133 -8.16 -3.67 -1.57
N LYS A 134 -7.38 -4.64 -2.05
CA LYS A 134 -7.90 -5.97 -2.40
C LYS A 134 -8.36 -6.76 -1.17
N LEU A 135 -7.61 -6.68 -0.08
CA LEU A 135 -8.01 -7.28 1.18
C LEU A 135 -9.28 -6.63 1.74
N GLY A 136 -9.37 -5.29 1.68
CA GLY A 136 -10.57 -4.53 2.03
C GLY A 136 -11.83 -5.01 1.32
N ARG A 137 -11.71 -5.34 0.01
CA ARG A 137 -12.80 -5.97 -0.75
C ARG A 137 -13.18 -7.34 -0.17
N VAL A 138 -12.20 -8.18 0.16
CA VAL A 138 -12.45 -9.55 0.67
C VAL A 138 -13.17 -9.52 2.01
N ILE A 139 -12.73 -8.65 2.92
CA ILE A 139 -13.34 -8.50 4.25
C ILE A 139 -14.59 -7.61 4.25
N ARG A 140 -14.95 -7.03 3.10
CA ARG A 140 -16.06 -6.07 2.94
C ARG A 140 -15.93 -4.85 3.86
N ALA A 141 -14.73 -4.29 3.92
CA ALA A 141 -14.48 -3.10 4.71
C ALA A 141 -15.30 -1.90 4.18
N ASP A 142 -15.86 -1.12 5.08
CA ASP A 142 -16.57 0.11 4.75
C ASP A 142 -15.61 1.27 4.46
N GLU A 143 -14.52 1.34 5.21
CA GLU A 143 -13.54 2.43 5.19
C GLU A 143 -12.12 1.93 4.98
N TYR A 144 -11.30 2.74 4.32
CA TYR A 144 -9.90 2.45 4.09
C TYR A 144 -9.05 3.66 4.44
N TYR A 145 -8.16 3.52 5.42
CA TYR A 145 -7.24 4.56 5.86
C TYR A 145 -5.84 4.27 5.32
N ILE A 146 -5.27 5.23 4.59
CA ILE A 146 -3.90 5.19 4.09
C ILE A 146 -3.08 6.18 4.90
N VAL A 147 -2.29 5.67 5.84
CA VAL A 147 -1.39 6.49 6.64
C VAL A 147 -0.05 6.60 5.93
N THR A 148 0.38 7.82 5.65
CA THR A 148 1.59 8.14 4.90
C THR A 148 2.37 9.28 5.58
N ASP A 149 3.34 9.88 4.90
CA ASP A 149 4.21 10.94 5.40
C ASP A 149 3.66 12.36 5.19
N ILE A 150 2.56 12.51 4.47
CA ILE A 150 1.90 13.80 4.25
C ILE A 150 0.52 13.85 4.88
N GLU A 151 0.13 15.04 5.35
CA GLU A 151 -1.17 15.27 5.99
C GLU A 151 -2.34 15.01 5.05
N GLN A 152 -2.22 15.44 3.80
CA GLN A 152 -3.29 15.32 2.79
C GLN A 152 -2.73 15.25 1.37
N VAL A 153 -3.59 14.95 0.42
CA VAL A 153 -3.24 14.92 -1.01
C VAL A 153 -3.23 16.35 -1.56
N TYR A 154 -2.31 16.62 -2.48
CA TYR A 154 -2.19 17.90 -3.14
C TYR A 154 -2.26 17.75 -4.67
N LEU A 155 -2.87 18.71 -5.33
CA LEU A 155 -2.63 18.94 -6.76
C LEU A 155 -1.29 19.65 -6.92
N ASN A 156 -0.59 19.37 -8.01
CA ASN A 156 0.69 20.01 -8.37
C ASN A 156 1.73 20.02 -7.22
N TYR A 157 1.83 18.92 -6.50
CA TYR A 157 2.71 18.80 -5.34
C TYR A 157 4.16 19.21 -5.67
N GLY A 158 4.75 20.07 -4.82
CA GLY A 158 6.11 20.54 -4.97
C GLY A 158 6.30 21.67 -5.98
N THR A 159 5.22 22.31 -6.45
CA THR A 159 5.26 23.50 -7.32
C THR A 159 4.61 24.70 -6.65
N ASP A 160 4.82 25.90 -7.22
CA ASP A 160 4.22 27.16 -6.73
C ASP A 160 2.69 27.14 -6.79
N ASN A 161 2.10 26.27 -7.61
CA ASN A 161 0.65 26.09 -7.76
C ASN A 161 0.12 24.91 -6.95
N GLN A 162 0.86 24.45 -5.95
CA GLN A 162 0.40 23.39 -5.06
C GLN A 162 -0.85 23.78 -4.31
N SER A 163 -1.88 22.93 -4.35
CA SER A 163 -3.12 23.16 -3.61
C SER A 163 -3.61 21.87 -2.93
N PRO A 164 -4.06 21.96 -1.65
CA PRO A 164 -4.55 20.81 -0.91
C PRO A 164 -5.92 20.36 -1.39
N ILE A 165 -6.17 19.05 -1.31
CA ILE A 165 -7.46 18.45 -1.58
C ILE A 165 -8.01 17.88 -0.27
N ASN A 166 -9.08 18.47 0.25
CA ASN A 166 -9.76 17.95 1.45
C ASN A 166 -10.75 16.84 1.09
N HIS A 167 -11.47 17.01 -0.01
CA HIS A 167 -12.47 16.06 -0.50
C HIS A 167 -12.39 15.91 -2.01
N MET A 168 -12.57 14.70 -2.50
CA MET A 168 -12.76 14.39 -3.92
C MET A 168 -13.57 13.12 -4.10
N THR A 169 -14.14 12.95 -5.27
CA THR A 169 -14.77 11.70 -5.70
C THR A 169 -13.75 10.77 -6.37
N ASP A 170 -14.10 9.48 -6.51
CA ASP A 170 -13.28 8.55 -7.28
C ASP A 170 -13.22 8.91 -8.78
N VAL A 171 -14.20 9.65 -9.28
CA VAL A 171 -14.23 10.17 -10.66
C VAL A 171 -13.19 11.29 -10.81
N GLU A 172 -13.19 12.28 -9.91
CA GLU A 172 -12.22 13.37 -9.89
C GLU A 172 -10.80 12.82 -9.66
N ALA A 173 -10.63 11.87 -8.73
CA ALA A 173 -9.35 11.21 -8.48
C ALA A 173 -8.77 10.56 -9.76
N LYS A 174 -9.62 9.91 -10.57
CA LYS A 174 -9.22 9.34 -11.88
C LYS A 174 -8.84 10.42 -12.88
N GLN A 175 -9.56 11.54 -12.89
CA GLN A 175 -9.27 12.66 -13.77
C GLN A 175 -7.92 13.28 -13.41
N PHE A 176 -7.71 13.65 -12.16
CA PHE A 176 -6.43 14.19 -11.66
C PHE A 176 -5.24 13.25 -11.90
N GLN A 177 -5.50 11.94 -11.77
CA GLN A 177 -4.48 10.92 -12.09
C GLN A 177 -4.10 10.93 -13.57
N LYS A 178 -5.07 11.08 -14.50
CA LYS A 178 -4.82 11.18 -15.94
C LYS A 178 -4.11 12.48 -16.33
N GLU A 179 -4.41 13.56 -15.64
CA GLU A 179 -3.80 14.88 -15.81
C GLU A 179 -2.35 14.93 -15.25
N GLY A 180 -1.92 13.89 -14.53
CA GLY A 180 -0.55 13.76 -14.04
C GLY A 180 -0.25 14.50 -12.74
N HIS A 181 -1.29 14.89 -11.98
CA HIS A 181 -1.10 15.60 -10.70
C HIS A 181 -0.42 14.76 -9.62
N PHE A 182 -0.45 13.42 -9.73
CA PHE A 182 0.08 12.52 -8.70
C PHE A 182 1.39 11.88 -9.12
N GLN A 183 2.41 12.03 -8.28
CA GLN A 183 3.74 11.46 -8.52
C GLN A 183 3.70 9.94 -8.66
N GLN A 184 4.30 9.43 -9.73
CA GLN A 184 4.48 7.99 -9.93
C GLN A 184 5.42 7.42 -8.85
N GLY A 185 5.01 6.30 -8.22
CA GLY A 185 5.82 5.63 -7.20
C GLY A 185 5.56 6.07 -5.75
N SER A 186 4.84 7.17 -5.52
CA SER A 186 4.43 7.63 -4.17
C SER A 186 2.92 7.78 -4.04
N MET A 187 2.35 8.88 -4.49
CA MET A 187 0.91 9.17 -4.37
C MET A 187 0.06 8.39 -5.39
N TRP A 188 0.57 8.18 -6.60
CA TRP A 188 -0.18 7.47 -7.65
C TRP A 188 -0.69 6.08 -7.23
N PRO A 189 0.12 5.18 -6.60
CA PRO A 189 -0.38 3.89 -6.12
C PRO A 189 -1.48 4.02 -5.07
N LYS A 190 -1.39 5.02 -4.19
CA LYS A 190 -2.41 5.28 -3.14
C LYS A 190 -3.75 5.66 -3.75
N ILE A 191 -3.75 6.61 -4.69
CA ILE A 191 -4.96 7.02 -5.42
C ILE A 191 -5.54 5.84 -6.21
N ARG A 192 -4.69 5.06 -6.87
CA ARG A 192 -5.13 3.86 -7.60
C ARG A 192 -5.80 2.84 -6.68
N SER A 193 -5.23 2.61 -5.49
CA SER A 193 -5.80 1.71 -4.49
C SER A 193 -7.11 2.22 -3.92
N ALA A 194 -7.23 3.52 -3.68
CA ALA A 194 -8.46 4.18 -3.24
C ALA A 194 -9.59 4.01 -4.28
N ILE A 195 -9.30 4.29 -5.54
CA ILE A 195 -10.25 4.08 -6.65
C ILE A 195 -10.70 2.63 -6.75
N TYR A 196 -9.75 1.68 -6.62
CA TYR A 196 -10.09 0.25 -6.63
C TYR A 196 -11.01 -0.10 -5.47
N PHE A 197 -10.72 0.35 -4.25
CA PHE A 197 -11.52 0.08 -3.06
C PHE A 197 -12.95 0.60 -3.19
N LEU A 198 -13.12 1.86 -3.60
CA LEU A 198 -14.43 2.50 -3.79
C LEU A 198 -15.26 1.84 -4.90
N LYS A 199 -14.61 1.38 -5.97
CA LYS A 199 -15.30 0.66 -7.06
C LYS A 199 -15.94 -0.65 -6.60
N HIS A 200 -15.47 -1.25 -5.49
CA HIS A 200 -15.95 -2.56 -5.07
C HIS A 200 -16.67 -2.43 -3.74
N TYR A 201 -16.62 -2.50 -2.67
CA TYR A 201 -17.48 -2.42 -1.49
C TYR A 201 -17.28 -1.16 -0.66
N GLY A 202 -16.14 -0.52 -0.80
CA GLY A 202 -15.75 0.60 0.03
C GLY A 202 -16.69 1.80 -0.10
N LYS A 203 -16.89 2.50 1.00
CA LYS A 203 -17.70 3.71 1.08
C LYS A 203 -16.84 4.98 1.14
N LYS A 204 -15.69 4.88 1.82
CA LYS A 204 -14.82 6.03 2.08
C LYS A 204 -13.36 5.60 2.13
N VAL A 205 -12.47 6.41 1.57
CA VAL A 205 -11.02 6.30 1.75
C VAL A 205 -10.51 7.60 2.35
N ILE A 206 -9.60 7.50 3.31
CA ILE A 206 -8.94 8.65 3.90
C ILE A 206 -7.43 8.49 3.73
N ILE A 207 -6.76 9.56 3.25
CA ILE A 207 -5.30 9.62 3.15
C ILE A 207 -4.82 10.70 4.10
N THR A 208 -3.97 10.34 5.05
CA THR A 208 -3.44 11.26 6.06
C THR A 208 -2.10 10.76 6.61
N ASN A 209 -1.46 11.53 7.50
CA ASN A 209 -0.29 11.08 8.25
C ASN A 209 -0.67 10.62 9.66
N ILE A 210 0.32 10.11 10.39
CA ILE A 210 0.08 9.56 11.73
C ILE A 210 -0.34 10.63 12.74
N ASP A 211 0.21 11.84 12.62
CA ASP A 211 -0.02 12.94 13.56
C ASP A 211 -1.47 13.47 13.46
N HIS A 212 -2.07 13.40 12.28
CA HIS A 212 -3.45 13.85 12.01
C HIS A 212 -4.46 12.70 11.91
N LEU A 213 -4.07 11.47 12.27
CA LEU A 213 -4.95 10.30 12.09
C LEU A 213 -6.25 10.43 12.87
N GLN A 214 -6.19 10.90 14.12
CA GLN A 214 -7.40 11.08 14.95
C GLN A 214 -8.32 12.15 14.35
N ASP A 215 -7.76 13.29 13.96
CA ASP A 215 -8.53 14.37 13.33
C ASP A 215 -9.13 13.92 11.97
N ALA A 216 -8.42 13.08 11.23
CA ALA A 216 -8.93 12.51 9.98
C ALA A 216 -10.08 11.52 10.21
N ILE A 217 -10.04 10.72 11.27
CA ILE A 217 -11.16 9.85 11.68
C ILE A 217 -12.38 10.71 12.04
N ASP A 218 -12.17 11.83 12.72
CA ASP A 218 -13.20 12.81 13.07
C ASP A 218 -13.67 13.67 11.88
N GLY A 219 -13.08 13.50 10.71
CA GLY A 219 -13.41 14.28 9.49
C GLY A 219 -12.87 15.69 9.45
N LYS A 220 -11.85 16.02 10.27
CA LYS A 220 -11.27 17.38 10.40
C LYS A 220 -9.96 17.55 9.63
N ALA A 221 -9.29 16.47 9.23
CA ALA A 221 -8.01 16.48 8.53
C ALA A 221 -7.92 15.41 7.44
N GLY A 222 -6.83 15.43 6.67
CA GLY A 222 -6.57 14.47 5.60
C GLY A 222 -7.39 14.73 4.34
N THR A 223 -7.25 13.84 3.36
CA THR A 223 -8.07 13.83 2.14
C THR A 223 -9.08 12.70 2.20
N THR A 224 -10.35 13.04 2.14
CA THR A 224 -11.46 12.07 2.03
C THR A 224 -11.81 11.83 0.56
N ILE A 225 -11.84 10.57 0.15
CA ILE A 225 -12.27 10.15 -1.21
C ILE A 225 -13.52 9.30 -1.07
N VAL A 226 -14.56 9.65 -1.80
CA VAL A 226 -15.86 8.95 -1.80
C VAL A 226 -16.25 8.54 -3.21
N LYS A 227 -17.29 7.73 -3.31
CA LYS A 227 -17.86 7.36 -4.61
C LYS A 227 -18.64 8.55 -5.19
N GLY A 228 -18.35 8.90 -6.47
CA GLY A 228 -19.08 9.89 -7.27
C GLY A 228 -20.19 9.27 -8.09
#